data_2d3092107a578c974e1ed4643219edd3
#
_entry.id   2d3092107a578c974e1ed4643219edd3
#
_cell.length_a   1.000
_cell.length_b   1.000
_cell.length_c   1.000
_cell.angle_alpha   90.00
_cell.angle_beta   90.00
_cell.angle_gamma   90.00
#
_symmetry.space_group_name_H-M   'P 1'
#
loop_
_entity.id
_entity.type
_entity.pdbx_description
1 polymer ?
#
loop_
_entity_poly.entity_id
_entity_poly.type
_entity_poly.pdbx_seq_one_letter_code
_entity_poly.pdbx_strand_id
1 'polypeptide(L)'
;LPAENVNVTAKGFLYFTALDEATNLMYDYLVKKDNVSAPELKNESIQKSYHELAEKEIQNGGYRITTTIDKAIHTAMQGAVANYGYLVDDDTGQPEVGNVLMDNQTGAILGFVGGRDYQSNQNNHAFNTKRSPASTTKPILAYSIAIDQGLMGSASVLSNYPTNFSNGNP
;
A
#
# COMPACT_ATOMS: atom_id res chain seq x y z
N LEU A 1 33.21 -5.75 -1.98
CA LEU A 1 33.09 -4.32 -1.70
C LEU A 1 32.61 -4.17 -0.27
N PRO A 2 33.21 -3.33 0.58
CA PRO A 2 32.69 -3.10 1.92
C PRO A 2 31.28 -2.54 1.78
N ALA A 3 30.33 -3.10 2.56
CA ALA A 3 29.01 -2.54 2.67
C ALA A 3 29.17 -1.09 3.16
N GLU A 4 28.75 -0.12 2.35
CA GLU A 4 28.61 1.23 2.83
C GLU A 4 27.69 1.17 4.06
N ASN A 5 28.20 1.65 5.20
CA ASN A 5 27.37 1.87 6.37
C ASN A 5 26.30 2.90 5.98
N VAL A 6 25.16 2.42 5.53
CA VAL A 6 23.98 3.24 5.37
C VAL A 6 23.67 3.77 6.76
N ASN A 7 23.87 5.07 6.95
CA ASN A 7 23.56 5.77 8.19
C ASN A 7 22.09 5.48 8.53
N VAL A 8 21.86 4.65 9.53
CA VAL A 8 20.53 4.14 9.96
C VAL A 8 19.71 5.23 10.66
N THR A 9 20.10 6.50 10.53
CA THR A 9 19.49 7.64 11.23
C THR A 9 18.11 8.07 10.67
N ALA A 10 17.61 7.45 9.62
CA ALA A 10 16.29 7.77 9.09
C ALA A 10 15.50 6.49 8.74
N LYS A 11 15.29 5.61 9.73
CA LYS A 11 14.28 4.56 9.58
C LYS A 11 12.91 5.22 9.53
N GLY A 12 12.24 5.12 8.39
CA GLY A 12 10.91 5.68 8.14
C GLY A 12 10.03 4.66 7.45
N PHE A 13 8.90 5.12 6.92
CA PHE A 13 7.91 4.25 6.26
C PHE A 13 8.53 3.31 5.22
N LEU A 14 9.40 3.82 4.33
CA LEU A 14 10.03 2.99 3.30
C LEU A 14 10.86 1.84 3.88
N TYR A 15 11.66 2.12 4.91
CA TYR A 15 12.50 1.10 5.52
C TYR A 15 11.66 -0.04 6.12
N PHE A 16 10.64 0.30 6.91
CA PHE A 16 9.83 -0.71 7.58
C PHE A 16 8.93 -1.45 6.58
N THR A 17 8.36 -0.76 5.60
CA THR A 17 7.56 -1.42 4.54
C THR A 17 8.41 -2.42 3.74
N ALA A 18 9.63 -2.03 3.35
CA ALA A 18 10.52 -2.93 2.63
C ALA A 18 10.98 -4.13 3.48
N LEU A 19 11.19 -3.90 4.79
CA LEU A 19 11.54 -4.96 5.73
C LEU A 19 10.39 -5.94 5.92
N ASP A 20 9.17 -5.44 6.12
CA ASP A 20 7.97 -6.26 6.29
C ASP A 20 7.72 -7.12 5.05
N GLU A 21 7.83 -6.53 3.85
CA GLU A 21 7.67 -7.27 2.60
C GLU A 21 8.74 -8.33 2.41
N ALA A 22 10.00 -8.01 2.71
CA ALA A 22 11.09 -9.00 2.67
C ALA A 22 10.86 -10.15 3.66
N THR A 23 10.32 -9.84 4.84
CA THR A 23 9.97 -10.85 5.84
C THR A 23 8.83 -11.75 5.36
N ASN A 24 7.81 -11.19 4.73
CA ASN A 24 6.71 -11.94 4.14
C ASN A 24 7.19 -12.86 3.01
N LEU A 25 8.04 -12.37 2.13
CA LEU A 25 8.66 -13.19 1.07
C LEU A 25 9.53 -14.31 1.64
N MET A 26 10.26 -14.06 2.72
CA MET A 26 11.04 -15.08 3.41
C MET A 26 10.13 -16.11 4.09
N TYR A 27 9.04 -15.69 4.71
CA TYR A 27 8.03 -16.56 5.27
C TYR A 27 7.48 -17.51 4.21
N ASP A 28 7.04 -16.99 3.07
CA ASP A 28 6.53 -17.78 1.95
C ASP A 28 7.58 -18.78 1.42
N TYR A 29 8.83 -18.33 1.32
CA TYR A 29 9.93 -19.17 0.92
C TYR A 29 10.17 -20.35 1.90
N LEU A 30 10.19 -20.09 3.20
CA LEU A 30 10.41 -21.10 4.24
C LEU A 30 9.26 -22.11 4.28
N VAL A 31 8.01 -21.63 4.27
CA VAL A 31 6.81 -22.46 4.21
C VAL A 31 6.85 -23.39 3.00
N LYS A 32 7.21 -22.87 1.83
CA LYS A 32 7.33 -23.66 0.60
C LYS A 32 8.49 -24.64 0.65
N LYS A 33 9.64 -24.22 1.15
CA LYS A 33 10.85 -25.03 1.30
C LYS A 33 10.61 -26.28 2.17
N ASP A 34 9.88 -26.08 3.27
CA ASP A 34 9.60 -27.14 4.24
C ASP A 34 8.32 -27.94 3.90
N ASN A 35 7.68 -27.63 2.76
CA ASN A 35 6.44 -28.24 2.28
C ASN A 35 5.29 -28.22 3.32
N VAL A 36 5.17 -27.12 4.07
CA VAL A 36 4.10 -26.95 5.05
C VAL A 36 2.74 -26.90 4.34
N SER A 37 1.83 -27.77 4.74
CA SER A 37 0.54 -27.88 4.08
C SER A 37 -0.43 -26.76 4.49
N ALA A 38 -1.39 -26.45 3.61
CA ALA A 38 -2.43 -25.45 3.91
C ALA A 38 -3.24 -25.73 5.19
N PRO A 39 -3.56 -26.98 5.57
CA PRO A 39 -4.16 -27.28 6.88
C PRO A 39 -3.27 -26.93 8.06
N GLU A 40 -1.95 -27.20 7.97
CA GLU A 40 -1.00 -26.86 9.03
C GLU A 40 -0.88 -25.34 9.22
N LEU A 41 -0.93 -24.59 8.11
CA LEU A 41 -0.91 -23.12 8.14
C LEU A 41 -2.17 -22.49 8.76
N LYS A 42 -3.22 -23.26 9.06
CA LYS A 42 -4.36 -22.77 9.86
C LYS A 42 -4.05 -22.73 11.36
N ASN A 43 -2.96 -23.37 11.79
CA ASN A 43 -2.52 -23.32 13.16
C ASN A 43 -1.70 -22.03 13.41
N GLU A 44 -2.23 -21.14 14.25
CA GLU A 44 -1.59 -19.87 14.59
C GLU A 44 -0.18 -20.03 15.18
N SER A 45 0.08 -21.10 15.93
CA SER A 45 1.40 -21.38 16.48
C SER A 45 2.43 -21.69 15.40
N ILE A 46 2.03 -22.42 14.35
CA ILE A 46 2.88 -22.72 13.20
C ILE A 46 3.14 -21.45 12.40
N GLN A 47 2.10 -20.67 12.09
CA GLN A 47 2.26 -19.38 11.40
C GLN A 47 3.25 -18.48 12.14
N LYS A 48 3.05 -18.32 13.46
CA LYS A 48 3.89 -17.48 14.29
C LYS A 48 5.36 -17.95 14.28
N SER A 49 5.61 -19.26 14.40
CA SER A 49 6.97 -19.80 14.40
C SER A 49 7.69 -19.57 13.07
N TYR A 50 6.98 -19.68 11.93
CA TYR A 50 7.55 -19.39 10.62
C TYR A 50 7.78 -17.88 10.40
N HIS A 51 6.92 -17.01 10.94
CA HIS A 51 7.17 -15.57 10.93
C HIS A 51 8.41 -15.18 11.74
N GLU A 52 8.54 -15.69 12.96
CA GLU A 52 9.72 -15.47 13.81
C GLU A 52 11.01 -15.98 13.14
N LEU A 53 10.93 -17.13 12.45
CA LEU A 53 12.05 -17.67 11.70
C LEU A 53 12.42 -16.78 10.51
N ALA A 54 11.42 -16.29 9.77
CA ALA A 54 11.62 -15.38 8.63
C ALA A 54 12.25 -14.05 9.07
N GLU A 55 11.78 -13.47 10.16
CA GLU A 55 12.37 -12.27 10.75
C GLU A 55 13.84 -12.48 11.12
N LYS A 56 14.13 -13.58 11.79
CA LYS A 56 15.49 -13.94 12.19
C LYS A 56 16.42 -14.14 10.99
N GLU A 57 15.92 -14.80 9.93
CA GLU A 57 16.68 -14.99 8.69
C GLU A 57 16.98 -13.64 8.00
N ILE A 58 15.98 -12.77 7.87
CA ILE A 58 16.17 -11.44 7.27
C ILE A 58 17.16 -10.60 8.07
N GLN A 59 17.09 -10.64 9.40
CA GLN A 59 17.98 -9.87 10.26
C GLN A 59 19.43 -10.35 10.25
N ASN A 60 19.67 -11.66 10.14
CA ASN A 60 21.00 -12.25 10.32
C ASN A 60 21.60 -12.84 9.03
N GLY A 61 20.80 -13.03 7.99
CA GLY A 61 21.22 -13.72 6.77
C GLY A 61 22.02 -12.87 5.78
N GLY A 62 22.22 -11.58 6.06
CA GLY A 62 23.02 -10.68 5.20
C GLY A 62 22.38 -10.41 3.83
N TYR A 63 21.08 -10.45 3.74
CA TYR A 63 20.34 -10.24 2.50
C TYR A 63 20.42 -8.78 2.01
N ARG A 64 20.42 -8.62 0.69
CA ARG A 64 20.21 -7.33 0.04
C ARG A 64 18.75 -7.24 -0.40
N ILE A 65 18.02 -6.27 0.14
CA ILE A 65 16.65 -5.96 -0.27
C ILE A 65 16.70 -4.92 -1.39
N THR A 66 16.17 -5.29 -2.56
CA THR A 66 16.03 -4.39 -3.71
C THR A 66 14.54 -4.12 -3.91
N THR A 67 14.15 -2.85 -3.99
CA THR A 67 12.77 -2.42 -4.19
C THR A 67 12.57 -1.85 -5.59
N THR A 68 11.32 -1.69 -6.01
CA THR A 68 10.93 -1.00 -7.25
C THR A 68 10.86 0.52 -7.09
N ILE A 69 11.12 1.03 -5.89
CA ILE A 69 11.02 2.46 -5.58
C ILE A 69 12.04 3.27 -6.39
N ASP A 70 11.54 4.24 -7.13
CA ASP A 70 12.36 5.28 -7.76
C ASP A 70 12.66 6.37 -6.73
N LYS A 71 13.95 6.60 -6.48
CA LYS A 71 14.39 7.55 -5.47
C LYS A 71 13.92 8.99 -5.75
N ALA A 72 13.95 9.42 -7.01
CA ALA A 72 13.58 10.78 -7.38
C ALA A 72 12.08 10.99 -7.21
N ILE A 73 11.28 10.04 -7.69
CA ILE A 73 9.82 10.04 -7.55
C ILE A 73 9.42 10.02 -6.07
N HIS A 74 9.96 9.07 -5.31
CA HIS A 74 9.63 8.93 -3.89
C HIS A 74 9.99 10.20 -3.10
N THR A 75 11.19 10.78 -3.35
CA THR A 75 11.60 12.04 -2.72
C THR A 75 10.68 13.20 -3.09
N ALA A 76 10.26 13.30 -4.36
CA ALA A 76 9.33 14.34 -4.80
C ALA A 76 7.96 14.21 -4.12
N MET A 77 7.45 12.99 -3.96
CA MET A 77 6.19 12.73 -3.24
C MET A 77 6.27 13.15 -1.77
N GLN A 78 7.36 12.78 -1.07
CA GLN A 78 7.60 13.22 0.32
C GLN A 78 7.70 14.75 0.41
N GLY A 79 8.44 15.37 -0.51
CA GLY A 79 8.57 16.83 -0.59
C GLY A 79 7.25 17.55 -0.83
N ALA A 80 6.37 16.98 -1.66
CA ALA A 80 5.05 17.55 -1.88
C ALA A 80 4.21 17.60 -0.59
N VAL A 81 4.22 16.53 0.20
CA VAL A 81 3.51 16.50 1.49
C VAL A 81 4.14 17.46 2.50
N ALA A 82 5.46 17.51 2.58
CA ALA A 82 6.15 18.43 3.48
C ALA A 82 5.87 19.90 3.15
N ASN A 83 5.80 20.24 1.85
CA ASN A 83 5.64 21.63 1.39
C ASN A 83 4.18 22.09 1.31
N TYR A 84 3.23 21.19 1.09
CA TYR A 84 1.85 21.54 0.79
C TYR A 84 0.83 20.87 1.71
N GLY A 85 1.24 19.94 2.59
CA GLY A 85 0.34 19.24 3.50
C GLY A 85 -0.49 20.18 4.40
N TYR A 86 0.06 21.32 4.76
CA TYR A 86 -0.62 22.33 5.56
C TYR A 86 -1.89 22.91 4.90
N LEU A 87 -2.04 22.81 3.57
CA LEU A 87 -3.21 23.34 2.85
C LEU A 87 -4.51 22.61 3.18
N VAL A 88 -4.42 21.43 3.78
CA VAL A 88 -5.59 20.64 4.21
C VAL A 88 -5.74 20.60 5.73
N ASP A 89 -4.95 21.40 6.45
CA ASP A 89 -5.08 21.54 7.90
C ASP A 89 -6.29 22.42 8.21
N ASP A 90 -7.02 22.08 9.26
CA ASP A 90 -8.19 22.81 9.71
C ASP A 90 -8.24 22.90 11.25
N ASP A 91 -9.32 23.50 11.78
CA ASP A 91 -9.51 23.67 13.22
C ASP A 91 -9.62 22.34 13.99
N THR A 92 -9.83 21.23 13.29
CA THR A 92 -9.91 19.88 13.89
C THR A 92 -8.56 19.17 13.96
N GLY A 93 -7.55 19.67 13.24
CA GLY A 93 -6.18 19.18 13.28
C GLY A 93 -5.51 19.06 11.92
N GLN A 94 -4.51 18.22 11.88
CA GLN A 94 -3.69 17.92 10.70
C GLN A 94 -4.07 16.53 10.14
N PRO A 95 -4.85 16.45 9.06
CA PRO A 95 -5.18 15.17 8.44
C PRO A 95 -3.94 14.42 7.98
N GLU A 96 -3.91 13.12 8.21
CA GLU A 96 -2.86 12.25 7.68
C GLU A 96 -3.04 11.98 6.19
N VAL A 97 -1.97 11.55 5.54
CA VAL A 97 -1.93 11.28 4.10
C VAL A 97 -1.45 9.87 3.83
N GLY A 98 -2.14 9.18 2.91
CA GLY A 98 -1.67 7.94 2.29
C GLY A 98 -1.73 8.08 0.77
N ASN A 99 -0.64 7.80 0.08
CA ASN A 99 -0.56 7.91 -1.38
C ASN A 99 0.37 6.84 -1.93
N VAL A 100 0.01 6.27 -3.09
CA VAL A 100 0.82 5.28 -3.82
C VAL A 100 0.89 5.68 -5.29
N LEU A 101 2.09 5.68 -5.85
CA LEU A 101 2.33 5.84 -7.28
C LEU A 101 2.79 4.51 -7.87
N MET A 102 2.06 4.02 -8.84
CA MET A 102 2.27 2.73 -9.47
C MET A 102 2.50 2.91 -10.99
N ASP A 103 3.42 2.15 -11.54
CA ASP A 103 3.56 1.98 -12.98
C ASP A 103 2.40 1.11 -13.51
N ASN A 104 1.58 1.67 -14.38
CA ASN A 104 0.40 0.98 -14.93
C ASN A 104 0.73 -0.20 -15.84
N GLN A 105 1.94 -0.28 -16.40
CA GLN A 105 2.34 -1.36 -17.30
C GLN A 105 2.85 -2.57 -16.52
N THR A 106 3.60 -2.34 -15.46
CA THR A 106 4.28 -3.38 -14.70
C THR A 106 3.61 -3.70 -13.36
N GLY A 107 2.80 -2.78 -12.85
CA GLY A 107 2.26 -2.84 -11.47
C GLY A 107 3.28 -2.50 -10.40
N ALA A 108 4.50 -2.08 -10.77
CA ALA A 108 5.54 -1.75 -9.82
C ALA A 108 5.21 -0.46 -9.05
N ILE A 109 5.39 -0.48 -7.73
CA ILE A 109 5.26 0.72 -6.91
C ILE A 109 6.55 1.54 -7.04
N LEU A 110 6.44 2.73 -7.62
CA LEU A 110 7.56 3.65 -7.83
C LEU A 110 7.78 4.60 -6.67
N GLY A 111 6.74 4.86 -5.88
CA GLY A 111 6.82 5.71 -4.70
C GLY A 111 5.54 5.64 -3.88
N PHE A 112 5.63 6.02 -2.61
CA PHE A 112 4.47 6.14 -1.74
C PHE A 112 4.71 7.17 -0.63
N VAL A 113 3.65 7.62 0.01
CA VAL A 113 3.67 8.42 1.23
C VAL A 113 2.83 7.68 2.27
N GLY A 114 3.45 7.27 3.37
CA GLY A 114 2.78 6.53 4.45
C GLY A 114 2.14 7.42 5.51
N GLY A 115 2.51 8.69 5.57
CA GLY A 115 2.06 9.68 6.53
C GLY A 115 2.86 10.96 6.41
N ARG A 116 2.55 11.97 7.23
CA ARG A 116 3.27 13.25 7.25
C ARG A 116 4.64 13.13 7.90
N ASP A 117 4.69 12.47 9.05
CA ASP A 117 5.91 12.30 9.82
C ASP A 117 5.90 10.95 10.54
N TYR A 118 6.85 10.09 10.21
CA TYR A 118 6.99 8.76 10.80
C TYR A 118 7.27 8.80 12.31
N GLN A 119 7.96 9.84 12.80
CA GLN A 119 8.30 9.93 14.22
C GLN A 119 7.05 10.22 15.08
N SER A 120 6.12 10.98 14.53
CA SER A 120 4.87 11.34 15.20
C SER A 120 3.80 10.25 15.06
N ASN A 121 3.72 9.60 13.89
CA ASN A 121 2.74 8.56 13.62
C ASN A 121 3.34 7.47 12.70
N GLN A 122 3.52 6.28 13.26
CA GLN A 122 4.12 5.15 12.54
C GLN A 122 3.11 4.33 11.71
N ASN A 123 1.81 4.66 11.79
CA ASN A 123 0.82 3.98 10.97
C ASN A 123 1.01 4.35 9.49
N ASN A 124 1.26 3.34 8.66
CA ASN A 124 1.41 3.54 7.22
C ASN A 124 0.02 3.65 6.57
N HIS A 125 -0.41 4.88 6.32
CA HIS A 125 -1.73 5.17 5.73
C HIS A 125 -1.84 4.75 4.25
N ALA A 126 -0.72 4.49 3.58
CA ALA A 126 -0.73 3.97 2.21
C ALA A 126 -1.11 2.48 2.15
N PHE A 127 -0.69 1.67 3.16
CA PHE A 127 -0.83 0.22 3.09
C PHE A 127 -1.61 -0.39 4.26
N ASN A 128 -1.57 0.22 5.47
CA ASN A 128 -2.13 -0.40 6.67
C ASN A 128 -3.50 0.16 7.08
N THR A 129 -3.86 1.38 6.63
CA THR A 129 -5.14 2.00 6.97
C THR A 129 -6.26 1.43 6.11
N LYS A 130 -7.28 0.85 6.76
CA LYS A 130 -8.49 0.38 6.10
C LYS A 130 -9.62 1.39 6.30
N ARG A 131 -10.15 1.93 5.20
CA ARG A 131 -11.27 2.87 5.19
C ARG A 131 -12.30 2.47 4.14
N SER A 132 -13.54 2.93 4.31
CA SER A 132 -14.56 2.80 3.26
C SER A 132 -14.10 3.58 2.02
N PRO A 133 -14.10 2.94 0.84
CA PRO A 133 -13.71 3.61 -0.40
C PRO A 133 -14.73 4.64 -0.88
N ALA A 134 -15.93 4.65 -0.30
CA ALA A 134 -17.01 5.55 -0.67
C ALA A 134 -17.19 5.65 -2.21
N SER A 135 -17.28 6.84 -2.77
CA SER A 135 -17.49 7.05 -4.22
C SER A 135 -16.32 6.63 -5.11
N THR A 136 -15.13 6.37 -4.56
CA THR A 136 -14.00 5.84 -5.34
C THR A 136 -14.22 4.39 -5.80
N THR A 137 -15.23 3.72 -5.26
CA THR A 137 -15.67 2.40 -5.73
C THR A 137 -16.40 2.45 -7.09
N LYS A 138 -16.97 3.59 -7.48
CA LYS A 138 -17.78 3.71 -8.70
C LYS A 138 -17.05 3.30 -9.97
N PRO A 139 -15.78 3.68 -10.21
CA PRO A 139 -15.04 3.22 -11.37
C PRO A 139 -14.96 1.70 -11.46
N ILE A 140 -14.78 1.01 -10.32
CA ILE A 140 -14.58 -0.44 -10.26
C ILE A 140 -15.92 -1.19 -10.37
N LEU A 141 -16.91 -0.82 -9.54
CA LEU A 141 -18.16 -1.58 -9.42
C LEU A 141 -19.26 -1.19 -10.42
N ALA A 142 -19.20 0.01 -10.99
CA ALA A 142 -20.24 0.48 -11.89
C ALA A 142 -19.71 0.73 -13.31
N TYR A 143 -18.72 1.60 -13.44
CA TYR A 143 -18.30 2.06 -14.77
C TYR A 143 -17.50 1.02 -15.52
N SER A 144 -16.58 0.30 -14.88
CA SER A 144 -15.79 -0.75 -15.54
C SER A 144 -16.69 -1.87 -16.07
N ILE A 145 -17.69 -2.29 -15.31
CA ILE A 145 -18.64 -3.33 -15.72
C ILE A 145 -19.47 -2.85 -16.92
N ALA A 146 -19.99 -1.62 -16.86
CA ALA A 146 -20.76 -1.06 -17.96
C ALA A 146 -19.95 -0.89 -19.24
N ILE A 147 -18.68 -0.53 -19.14
CA ILE A 147 -17.76 -0.40 -20.27
C ILE A 147 -17.42 -1.79 -20.85
N ASP A 148 -17.10 -2.75 -19.98
CA ASP A 148 -16.78 -4.13 -20.37
C ASP A 148 -17.93 -4.81 -21.11
N GLN A 149 -19.16 -4.54 -20.68
CA GLN A 149 -20.39 -5.03 -21.33
C GLN A 149 -20.78 -4.23 -22.58
N GLY A 150 -20.03 -3.20 -22.96
CA GLY A 150 -20.32 -2.36 -24.12
C GLY A 150 -21.55 -1.45 -23.97
N LEU A 151 -22.06 -1.25 -22.75
CA LEU A 151 -23.23 -0.40 -22.46
C LEU A 151 -22.86 1.09 -22.54
N MET A 152 -21.62 1.44 -22.30
CA MET A 152 -21.11 2.81 -22.36
C MET A 152 -19.60 2.81 -22.65
N GLY A 153 -19.07 3.94 -23.09
CA GLY A 153 -17.62 4.21 -23.16
C GLY A 153 -17.22 5.29 -22.18
N SER A 154 -15.91 5.54 -22.07
CA SER A 154 -15.37 6.56 -21.16
C SER A 154 -15.86 8.00 -21.44
N ALA A 155 -16.30 8.26 -22.68
CA ALA A 155 -16.85 9.55 -23.12
C ALA A 155 -18.38 9.58 -23.22
N SER A 156 -19.08 8.53 -22.78
CA SER A 156 -20.53 8.51 -22.82
C SER A 156 -21.16 9.57 -21.90
N VAL A 157 -22.15 10.27 -22.43
CA VAL A 157 -22.94 11.24 -21.66
C VAL A 157 -24.08 10.51 -20.98
N LEU A 158 -24.21 10.67 -19.68
CA LEU A 158 -25.31 10.13 -18.88
C LEU A 158 -26.33 11.22 -18.59
N SER A 159 -27.61 10.88 -18.77
CA SER A 159 -28.71 11.77 -18.40
C SER A 159 -28.78 11.96 -16.89
N ASN A 160 -28.90 13.19 -16.44
CA ASN A 160 -29.05 13.55 -15.02
C ASN A 160 -30.34 14.35 -14.82
N TYR A 161 -31.50 13.65 -14.96
CA TYR A 161 -32.80 14.23 -14.66
C TYR A 161 -33.47 13.43 -13.52
N PRO A 162 -34.46 14.02 -12.84
CA PRO A 162 -35.16 13.35 -11.76
C PRO A 162 -35.72 12.00 -12.20
N THR A 163 -35.36 10.93 -11.49
CA THR A 163 -35.79 9.58 -11.79
C THR A 163 -36.23 8.92 -10.49
N ASN A 164 -37.42 8.33 -10.50
CA ASN A 164 -37.89 7.53 -9.37
C ASN A 164 -37.40 6.08 -9.52
N PHE A 165 -36.83 5.54 -8.46
CA PHE A 165 -36.54 4.12 -8.41
C PHE A 165 -37.83 3.29 -8.35
N SER A 166 -37.77 1.99 -8.68
CA SER A 166 -38.93 1.08 -8.68
C SER A 166 -39.65 0.98 -7.32
N ASN A 167 -38.98 1.37 -6.23
CA ASN A 167 -39.58 1.47 -4.89
C ASN A 167 -40.26 2.82 -4.60
N GLY A 168 -40.36 3.73 -5.59
CA GLY A 168 -41.03 5.01 -5.48
C GLY A 168 -40.25 6.11 -4.78
N ASN A 169 -39.01 5.85 -4.35
CA ASN A 169 -38.13 6.87 -3.79
C ASN A 169 -37.29 7.55 -4.90
N PRO A 170 -37.05 8.89 -4.82
CA PRO A 170 -36.18 9.61 -5.76
C PRO A 170 -34.71 9.25 -5.56
#